data_5b6add0508e032ac8119991678e5279a
#
_entry.id   5b6add0508e032ac8119991678e5279a
#
_cell.length_a   1.000
_cell.length_b   1.000
_cell.length_c   1.000
_cell.angle_alpha   90.00
_cell.angle_beta   90.00
_cell.angle_gamma   90.00
#
_symmetry.space_group_name_H-M   'P 1'
#
loop_
_entity.id
_entity.type
_entity.pdbx_description
1 polymer ?
#
loop_
_entity_poly.entity_id
_entity_poly.type
_entity_poly.pdbx_seq_one_letter_code
_entity_poly.pdbx_strand_id
1 'polypeptide(L)'
;MRVGLLTREYPPAVYGGAGVHVDFLVRHLREVAGMEVDVSCMGAERPDARAFAEQDSRFPDGNAALHVLSTDVAMAAHCGSADILHSHTWYANLAGHLGAMLHDIPHVVSAHSLEPQRPWKAEQLGGGYRLSSWVERTAFLAADAVIAVSRGMAADVLTAYPQIDEERVHVIHNGIDAHFYHRDPRTDVVESIGIDPLRPYVAFVGRITRQKGVPHLLRAGQRFDPDVQIVLLAGAADTPELKAETDDLIAALQGARDGVIVVSEMLPRESVRQVLSHALAFLCPSVYEPLGIVNLEAMACETAVVASAVGGIPEVVADGETGLLVPYSPGDTARFESELAARVNELVRDPGFARRLGEAGRVRAVARFDWASLASETVDLYRSLL
;
A
#
# COMPACT_ATOMS: atom_id res chain seq x y z
N MET A 1 15.43 4.14 -24.14
CA MET A 1 13.98 3.87 -24.03
C MET A 1 13.37 4.94 -23.15
N ARG A 2 12.32 5.58 -23.66
CA ARG A 2 11.58 6.63 -22.93
C ARG A 2 10.26 6.08 -22.42
N VAL A 3 10.06 6.11 -21.11
CA VAL A 3 8.83 5.65 -20.45
C VAL A 3 7.97 6.85 -20.10
N GLY A 4 6.73 6.88 -20.58
CA GLY A 4 5.69 7.79 -20.14
C GLY A 4 4.98 7.20 -18.92
N LEU A 5 5.34 7.61 -17.70
CA LEU A 5 4.75 7.11 -16.47
C LEU A 5 3.60 8.01 -16.03
N LEU A 6 2.41 7.43 -15.86
CA LEU A 6 1.17 8.12 -15.59
C LEU A 6 0.63 7.74 -14.21
N THR A 7 0.42 8.73 -13.35
CA THR A 7 0.01 8.49 -11.97
C THR A 7 -0.84 9.62 -11.41
N ARG A 8 -1.61 9.36 -10.36
CA ARG A 8 -2.21 10.44 -9.57
C ARG A 8 -1.20 11.05 -8.61
N GLU A 9 -0.53 10.21 -7.82
CA GLU A 9 0.34 10.61 -6.73
C GLU A 9 1.81 10.61 -7.15
N TYR A 10 2.51 11.71 -6.88
CA TYR A 10 3.95 11.82 -7.04
C TYR A 10 4.51 12.84 -6.05
N PRO A 11 5.73 12.71 -5.54
CA PRO A 11 6.31 13.65 -4.57
C PRO A 11 6.18 15.12 -4.99
N PRO A 12 5.92 16.04 -4.02
CA PRO A 12 5.81 15.81 -2.58
C PRO A 12 4.43 15.33 -2.10
N ALA A 13 3.43 15.20 -2.98
CA ALA A 13 2.06 14.82 -2.64
C ALA A 13 1.86 13.31 -2.78
N VAL A 14 2.29 12.56 -1.76
CA VAL A 14 2.13 11.09 -1.66
C VAL A 14 1.39 10.78 -0.37
N TYR A 15 0.27 10.05 -0.48
CA TYR A 15 -0.55 9.66 0.68
C TYR A 15 -0.93 8.18 0.69
N GLY A 16 -0.61 7.42 -0.37
CA GLY A 16 -0.95 6.00 -0.48
C GLY A 16 0.21 5.13 -0.94
N GLY A 17 0.05 3.82 -0.80
CA GLY A 17 1.08 2.85 -1.20
C GLY A 17 1.44 2.90 -2.68
N ALA A 18 0.47 3.25 -3.55
CA ALA A 18 0.72 3.41 -4.98
C ALA A 18 1.67 4.58 -5.27
N GLY A 19 1.48 5.73 -4.58
CA GLY A 19 2.37 6.88 -4.73
C GLY A 19 3.78 6.60 -4.18
N VAL A 20 3.89 5.85 -3.07
CA VAL A 20 5.18 5.38 -2.55
C VAL A 20 5.88 4.49 -3.58
N HIS A 21 5.15 3.53 -4.16
CA HIS A 21 5.69 2.66 -5.21
C HIS A 21 6.20 3.47 -6.40
N VAL A 22 5.41 4.42 -6.91
CA VAL A 22 5.78 5.24 -8.07
C VAL A 22 7.03 6.07 -7.79
N ASP A 23 7.15 6.68 -6.62
CA ASP A 23 8.33 7.45 -6.22
C ASP A 23 9.61 6.60 -6.33
N PHE A 24 9.61 5.42 -5.70
CA PHE A 24 10.78 4.54 -5.73
C PHE A 24 11.02 3.92 -7.11
N LEU A 25 9.99 3.49 -7.80
CA LEU A 25 10.12 2.94 -9.15
C LEU A 25 10.77 3.96 -10.10
N VAL A 26 10.28 5.20 -10.10
CA VAL A 26 10.83 6.26 -10.97
C VAL A 26 12.31 6.52 -10.66
N ARG A 27 12.68 6.60 -9.38
CA ARG A 27 14.08 6.80 -8.98
C ARG A 27 14.98 5.71 -9.54
N HIS A 28 14.62 4.45 -9.34
CA HIS A 28 15.44 3.33 -9.78
C HIS A 28 15.40 3.11 -11.30
N LEU A 29 14.28 3.37 -11.97
CA LEU A 29 14.24 3.36 -13.43
C LEU A 29 15.20 4.39 -14.04
N ARG A 30 15.27 5.60 -13.46
CA ARG A 30 16.20 6.66 -13.90
C ARG A 30 17.69 6.31 -13.68
N GLU A 31 17.98 5.36 -12.79
CA GLU A 31 19.35 4.85 -12.56
C GLU A 31 19.74 3.78 -13.59
N VAL A 32 18.78 3.16 -14.28
CA VAL A 32 19.08 2.16 -15.32
C VAL A 32 19.60 2.84 -16.57
N ALA A 33 20.75 2.40 -17.06
CA ALA A 33 21.41 2.98 -18.24
C ALA A 33 20.52 2.96 -19.49
N GLY A 34 20.37 4.10 -20.13
CA GLY A 34 19.58 4.26 -21.37
C GLY A 34 18.06 4.38 -21.13
N MET A 35 17.63 4.57 -19.87
CA MET A 35 16.26 4.85 -19.52
C MET A 35 16.03 6.36 -19.34
N GLU A 36 14.95 6.86 -19.95
CA GLU A 36 14.39 8.19 -19.69
C GLU A 36 12.97 8.00 -19.16
N VAL A 37 12.62 8.67 -18.05
CA VAL A 37 11.29 8.54 -17.41
C VAL A 37 10.65 9.90 -17.33
N ASP A 38 9.61 10.09 -18.12
CA ASP A 38 8.75 11.27 -18.12
C ASP A 38 7.52 10.98 -17.26
N VAL A 39 7.43 11.66 -16.11
CA VAL A 39 6.31 11.49 -15.20
C VAL A 39 5.22 12.51 -15.51
N SER A 40 3.99 12.04 -15.69
CA SER A 40 2.76 12.83 -15.69
C SER A 40 1.94 12.52 -14.46
N CYS A 41 1.63 13.53 -13.64
CA CYS A 41 0.94 13.34 -12.37
C CYS A 41 -0.13 14.42 -12.13
N MET A 42 -1.02 14.17 -11.17
CA MET A 42 -2.03 15.16 -10.76
C MET A 42 -1.48 16.10 -9.67
N GLY A 43 -2.06 17.30 -9.58
CA GLY A 43 -1.79 18.28 -8.52
C GLY A 43 -0.92 19.46 -8.96
N ALA A 44 -0.17 20.04 -8.02
CA ALA A 44 0.64 21.23 -8.24
C ALA A 44 1.87 20.95 -9.11
N GLU A 45 2.35 21.98 -9.81
CA GLU A 45 3.57 21.93 -10.60
C GLU A 45 4.80 21.54 -9.75
N ARG A 46 5.72 20.84 -10.36
CA ARG A 46 6.97 20.35 -9.76
C ARG A 46 8.06 20.18 -10.82
N PRO A 47 9.33 20.28 -10.43
CA PRO A 47 10.43 20.40 -11.42
C PRO A 47 10.71 19.11 -12.22
N ASP A 48 10.37 17.94 -11.67
CA ASP A 48 10.76 16.63 -12.20
C ASP A 48 9.60 15.79 -12.76
N ALA A 49 8.40 16.41 -12.87
CA ALA A 49 7.22 15.79 -13.45
C ALA A 49 6.29 16.85 -14.07
N ARG A 50 5.56 16.46 -15.10
CA ARG A 50 4.48 17.28 -15.64
C ARG A 50 3.23 17.13 -14.78
N ALA A 51 2.77 18.24 -14.23
CA ALA A 51 1.59 18.27 -13.38
C ALA A 51 0.32 18.66 -14.15
N PHE A 52 -0.79 18.05 -13.78
CA PHE A 52 -2.12 18.32 -14.31
C PHE A 52 -3.08 18.63 -13.17
N ALA A 53 -3.98 19.59 -13.37
CA ALA A 53 -4.94 19.98 -12.35
C ALA A 53 -5.85 18.80 -11.96
N GLU A 54 -6.07 18.60 -10.64
CA GLU A 54 -6.99 17.56 -10.13
C GLU A 54 -8.47 17.92 -10.35
N GLN A 55 -8.78 19.21 -10.49
CA GLN A 55 -10.14 19.71 -10.68
C GLN A 55 -10.24 20.47 -11.99
N ASP A 56 -11.30 20.22 -12.73
CA ASP A 56 -11.63 20.96 -13.93
C ASP A 56 -12.58 22.10 -13.58
N SER A 57 -12.16 23.34 -13.83
CA SER A 57 -12.95 24.54 -13.55
C SER A 57 -14.21 24.69 -14.41
N ARG A 58 -14.35 23.91 -15.48
CA ARG A 58 -15.56 23.91 -16.34
C ARG A 58 -16.75 23.29 -15.65
N PHE A 59 -16.55 22.43 -14.64
CA PHE A 59 -17.61 21.78 -13.85
C PHE A 59 -17.18 21.64 -12.37
N PRO A 60 -17.06 22.79 -11.65
CA PRO A 60 -16.49 22.83 -10.30
C PRO A 60 -17.23 21.95 -9.29
N ASP A 61 -18.54 21.77 -9.48
CA ASP A 61 -19.41 20.94 -8.64
C ASP A 61 -19.55 19.50 -9.19
N GLY A 62 -18.69 19.12 -10.16
CA GLY A 62 -18.72 17.81 -10.79
C GLY A 62 -18.34 16.69 -9.83
N ASN A 63 -18.83 15.47 -10.11
CA ASN A 63 -18.37 14.30 -9.38
C ASN A 63 -16.85 14.14 -9.53
N ALA A 64 -16.14 13.77 -8.46
CA ALA A 64 -14.70 13.60 -8.47
C ALA A 64 -14.17 12.70 -9.61
N ALA A 65 -14.92 11.67 -10.00
CA ALA A 65 -14.55 10.82 -11.12
C ALA A 65 -14.55 11.55 -12.47
N LEU A 66 -15.41 12.56 -12.68
CA LEU A 66 -15.41 13.37 -13.91
C LEU A 66 -14.17 14.25 -13.99
N HIS A 67 -13.72 14.79 -12.87
CA HIS A 67 -12.46 15.54 -12.82
C HIS A 67 -11.28 14.67 -13.21
N VAL A 68 -11.22 13.44 -12.69
CA VAL A 68 -10.19 12.46 -13.07
C VAL A 68 -10.21 12.18 -14.57
N LEU A 69 -11.38 11.90 -15.16
CA LEU A 69 -11.50 11.65 -16.60
C LEU A 69 -11.02 12.85 -17.44
N SER A 70 -11.34 14.07 -17.02
CA SER A 70 -10.86 15.28 -17.69
C SER A 70 -9.34 15.41 -17.65
N THR A 71 -8.75 15.11 -16.50
CA THR A 71 -7.30 15.12 -16.32
C THR A 71 -6.63 14.03 -17.16
N ASP A 72 -7.22 12.84 -17.23
CA ASP A 72 -6.73 11.74 -18.07
C ASP A 72 -6.68 12.09 -19.55
N VAL A 73 -7.71 12.78 -20.05
CA VAL A 73 -7.73 13.27 -21.46
C VAL A 73 -6.58 14.26 -21.69
N ALA A 74 -6.34 15.17 -20.73
CA ALA A 74 -5.23 16.11 -20.82
C ALA A 74 -3.86 15.43 -20.77
N MET A 75 -3.68 14.41 -19.92
CA MET A 75 -2.45 13.60 -19.85
C MET A 75 -2.20 12.84 -21.16
N ALA A 76 -3.23 12.18 -21.72
CA ALA A 76 -3.12 11.41 -22.96
C ALA A 76 -2.59 12.22 -24.13
N ALA A 77 -2.98 13.49 -24.24
CA ALA A 77 -2.49 14.40 -25.28
C ALA A 77 -0.96 14.65 -25.25
N HIS A 78 -0.28 14.28 -24.17
CA HIS A 78 1.16 14.50 -23.98
C HIS A 78 1.99 13.21 -24.02
N CYS A 79 1.40 12.08 -24.37
CA CYS A 79 2.05 10.76 -24.35
C CYS A 79 2.93 10.48 -25.57
N GLY A 80 2.80 11.24 -26.67
CA GLY A 80 3.35 10.90 -28.00
C GLY A 80 4.88 10.87 -28.13
N SER A 81 5.63 11.21 -27.10
CA SER A 81 7.11 11.12 -27.10
C SER A 81 7.65 9.87 -26.41
N ALA A 82 6.79 9.06 -25.80
CA ALA A 82 7.20 7.84 -25.12
C ALA A 82 7.34 6.66 -26.07
N ASP A 83 8.24 5.74 -25.75
CA ASP A 83 8.33 4.43 -26.42
C ASP A 83 7.33 3.45 -25.79
N ILE A 84 7.02 3.62 -24.49
CA ILE A 84 6.08 2.81 -23.73
C ILE A 84 5.36 3.66 -22.68
N LEU A 85 4.09 3.36 -22.41
CA LEU A 85 3.29 3.99 -21.37
C LEU A 85 3.10 3.04 -20.18
N HIS A 86 3.24 3.57 -18.95
CA HIS A 86 2.98 2.81 -17.74
C HIS A 86 2.06 3.62 -16.82
N SER A 87 0.84 3.12 -16.61
CA SER A 87 -0.16 3.80 -15.76
C SER A 87 -0.39 3.09 -14.43
N HIS A 88 -0.63 3.89 -13.39
CA HIS A 88 -0.83 3.42 -12.02
C HIS A 88 -2.19 3.86 -11.50
N THR A 89 -3.00 2.90 -11.06
CA THR A 89 -4.37 3.05 -10.55
C THR A 89 -5.36 3.58 -11.58
N TRP A 90 -6.65 3.40 -11.32
CA TRP A 90 -7.72 3.88 -12.21
C TRP A 90 -7.66 5.40 -12.47
N TYR A 91 -7.01 6.16 -11.57
CA TYR A 91 -6.84 7.61 -11.69
C TYR A 91 -5.99 8.05 -12.90
N ALA A 92 -5.20 7.15 -13.48
CA ALA A 92 -4.36 7.45 -14.65
C ALA A 92 -4.47 6.37 -15.74
N ASN A 93 -5.25 5.31 -15.49
CA ASN A 93 -5.37 4.20 -16.44
C ASN A 93 -6.03 4.61 -17.75
N LEU A 94 -7.01 5.55 -17.71
CA LEU A 94 -7.63 6.04 -18.94
C LEU A 94 -6.65 6.89 -19.77
N ALA A 95 -5.79 7.67 -19.12
CA ALA A 95 -4.75 8.43 -19.80
C ALA A 95 -3.79 7.52 -20.57
N GLY A 96 -3.34 6.43 -19.93
CA GLY A 96 -2.50 5.41 -20.58
C GLY A 96 -3.21 4.73 -21.75
N HIS A 97 -4.45 4.32 -21.56
CA HIS A 97 -5.25 3.69 -22.61
C HIS A 97 -5.47 4.61 -23.82
N LEU A 98 -5.88 5.85 -23.60
CA LEU A 98 -6.08 6.82 -24.70
C LEU A 98 -4.75 7.20 -25.36
N GLY A 99 -3.68 7.38 -24.59
CA GLY A 99 -2.35 7.67 -25.12
C GLY A 99 -1.83 6.55 -26.01
N ALA A 100 -2.00 5.29 -25.60
CA ALA A 100 -1.64 4.11 -26.38
C ALA A 100 -2.38 4.08 -27.72
N MET A 101 -3.70 4.28 -27.70
CA MET A 101 -4.52 4.31 -28.93
C MET A 101 -4.17 5.47 -29.86
N LEU A 102 -3.87 6.65 -29.32
CA LEU A 102 -3.59 7.84 -30.12
C LEU A 102 -2.24 7.78 -30.83
N HIS A 103 -1.26 7.14 -30.21
CA HIS A 103 0.13 7.22 -30.63
C HIS A 103 0.72 5.86 -31.03
N ASP A 104 -0.09 4.77 -30.99
CA ASP A 104 0.35 3.39 -31.27
C ASP A 104 1.55 2.99 -30.42
N ILE A 105 1.43 3.21 -29.09
CA ILE A 105 2.47 2.97 -28.08
C ILE A 105 1.99 1.86 -27.14
N PRO A 106 2.83 0.84 -26.82
CA PRO A 106 2.47 -0.19 -25.85
C PRO A 106 2.11 0.39 -24.47
N HIS A 107 1.10 -0.19 -23.81
CA HIS A 107 0.60 0.26 -22.51
C HIS A 107 0.71 -0.83 -21.46
N VAL A 108 1.39 -0.54 -20.37
CA VAL A 108 1.49 -1.36 -19.16
C VAL A 108 0.62 -0.74 -18.06
N VAL A 109 -0.11 -1.58 -17.34
CA VAL A 109 -0.94 -1.18 -16.19
C VAL A 109 -0.41 -1.85 -14.93
N SER A 110 -0.15 -1.10 -13.86
CA SER A 110 0.12 -1.68 -12.53
C SER A 110 -1.13 -1.82 -11.69
N ALA A 111 -1.42 -3.05 -11.26
CA ALA A 111 -2.51 -3.41 -10.36
C ALA A 111 -2.08 -3.24 -8.90
N HIS A 112 -2.25 -2.04 -8.33
CA HIS A 112 -2.04 -1.77 -6.90
C HIS A 112 -3.23 -2.14 -6.04
N SER A 113 -4.39 -2.28 -6.62
CA SER A 113 -5.67 -2.70 -6.06
C SER A 113 -6.67 -2.78 -7.20
N LEU A 114 -7.78 -3.47 -7.01
CA LEU A 114 -8.85 -3.58 -8.01
C LEU A 114 -10.14 -2.97 -7.49
N GLU A 115 -10.85 -2.23 -8.33
CA GLU A 115 -12.16 -1.65 -7.97
C GLU A 115 -13.19 -2.74 -7.57
N PRO A 116 -13.31 -3.90 -8.28
CA PRO A 116 -14.21 -4.97 -7.86
C PRO A 116 -13.91 -5.55 -6.47
N GLN A 117 -12.67 -5.49 -6.00
CA GLN A 117 -12.28 -5.97 -4.68
C GLN A 117 -12.51 -4.94 -3.56
N ARG A 118 -12.97 -3.74 -3.91
CA ARG A 118 -13.19 -2.63 -2.97
C ARG A 118 -14.59 -2.02 -3.10
N PRO A 119 -15.68 -2.80 -2.94
CA PRO A 119 -17.06 -2.34 -3.14
C PRO A 119 -17.44 -1.19 -2.18
N TRP A 120 -16.80 -1.10 -1.02
CA TRP A 120 -16.98 0.02 -0.08
C TRP A 120 -16.56 1.39 -0.64
N LYS A 121 -15.79 1.45 -1.72
CA LYS A 121 -15.48 2.71 -2.40
C LYS A 121 -16.71 3.41 -2.99
N ALA A 122 -17.81 2.69 -3.19
CA ALA A 122 -19.07 3.30 -3.55
C ALA A 122 -19.59 4.29 -2.47
N GLU A 123 -19.22 4.08 -1.20
CA GLU A 123 -19.52 5.01 -0.10
C GLU A 123 -18.80 6.36 -0.30
N GLN A 124 -17.61 6.37 -0.88
CA GLN A 124 -16.79 7.56 -1.10
C GLN A 124 -17.10 8.25 -2.44
N LEU A 125 -17.26 7.48 -3.51
CA LEU A 125 -17.37 8.00 -4.88
C LEU A 125 -18.82 8.11 -5.36
N GLY A 126 -19.77 7.50 -4.64
CA GLY A 126 -21.16 7.45 -5.08
C GLY A 126 -21.29 6.89 -6.51
N GLY A 127 -21.97 7.62 -7.39
CA GLY A 127 -22.10 7.26 -8.81
C GLY A 127 -20.77 7.18 -9.57
N GLY A 128 -19.72 7.87 -9.08
CA GLY A 128 -18.38 7.83 -9.65
C GLY A 128 -17.68 6.48 -9.56
N TYR A 129 -18.11 5.61 -8.62
CA TYR A 129 -17.58 4.24 -8.53
C TYR A 129 -17.86 3.40 -9.79
N ARG A 130 -18.95 3.65 -10.48
CA ARG A 130 -19.22 2.98 -11.77
C ARG A 130 -18.27 3.46 -12.86
N LEU A 131 -17.86 4.74 -12.80
CA LEU A 131 -16.90 5.29 -13.74
C LEU A 131 -15.48 4.76 -13.46
N SER A 132 -15.04 4.73 -12.20
CA SER A 132 -13.73 4.17 -11.86
C SER A 132 -13.61 2.70 -12.24
N SER A 133 -14.66 1.90 -11.98
CA SER A 133 -14.71 0.48 -12.37
C SER A 133 -14.71 0.29 -13.89
N TRP A 134 -15.41 1.17 -14.63
CA TRP A 134 -15.38 1.13 -16.09
C TRP A 134 -14.02 1.49 -16.66
N VAL A 135 -13.38 2.54 -16.16
CA VAL A 135 -12.02 2.96 -16.56
C VAL A 135 -11.02 1.84 -16.32
N GLU A 136 -10.98 1.32 -15.09
CA GLU A 136 -10.06 0.23 -14.74
C GLU A 136 -10.24 -0.97 -15.66
N ARG A 137 -11.48 -1.46 -15.79
CA ARG A 137 -11.77 -2.59 -16.67
C ARG A 137 -11.34 -2.33 -18.11
N THR A 138 -11.63 -1.15 -18.65
CA THR A 138 -11.30 -0.80 -20.04
C THR A 138 -9.80 -0.81 -20.27
N ALA A 139 -9.05 -0.17 -19.39
CA ALA A 139 -7.59 -0.12 -19.50
C ALA A 139 -6.94 -1.49 -19.33
N PHE A 140 -7.37 -2.27 -18.33
CA PHE A 140 -6.82 -3.61 -18.06
C PHE A 140 -7.05 -4.59 -19.23
N LEU A 141 -8.23 -4.57 -19.83
CA LEU A 141 -8.53 -5.43 -20.97
C LEU A 141 -7.72 -5.07 -22.22
N ALA A 142 -7.39 -3.80 -22.39
CA ALA A 142 -6.68 -3.28 -23.56
C ALA A 142 -5.17 -3.23 -23.41
N ALA A 143 -4.63 -3.22 -22.18
CA ALA A 143 -3.19 -3.10 -21.92
C ALA A 143 -2.39 -4.27 -22.52
N ASP A 144 -1.20 -4.00 -23.00
CA ASP A 144 -0.27 -5.01 -23.54
C ASP A 144 0.29 -5.91 -22.43
N ALA A 145 0.48 -5.33 -21.22
CA ALA A 145 0.83 -6.10 -20.04
C ALA A 145 0.17 -5.51 -18.77
N VAL A 146 -0.10 -6.37 -17.80
CA VAL A 146 -0.58 -6.03 -16.46
C VAL A 146 0.47 -6.47 -15.44
N ILE A 147 1.06 -5.52 -14.72
CA ILE A 147 1.92 -5.81 -13.57
C ILE A 147 1.04 -5.99 -12.33
N ALA A 148 1.02 -7.18 -11.78
CA ALA A 148 0.40 -7.48 -10.49
C ALA A 148 1.47 -7.40 -9.38
N VAL A 149 1.18 -6.67 -8.29
CA VAL A 149 2.15 -6.47 -7.19
C VAL A 149 2.34 -7.71 -6.31
N SER A 150 1.61 -8.78 -6.57
CA SER A 150 1.73 -10.10 -5.93
C SER A 150 1.06 -11.17 -6.77
N ARG A 151 1.34 -12.44 -6.48
CA ARG A 151 0.61 -13.58 -7.07
C ARG A 151 -0.87 -13.56 -6.65
N GLY A 152 -1.14 -13.17 -5.40
CA GLY A 152 -2.52 -12.95 -4.94
C GLY A 152 -3.23 -11.91 -5.80
N MET A 153 -2.58 -10.79 -6.11
CA MET A 153 -3.13 -9.77 -7.00
C MET A 153 -3.28 -10.27 -8.44
N ALA A 154 -2.36 -11.10 -8.95
CA ALA A 154 -2.48 -11.70 -10.28
C ALA A 154 -3.73 -12.59 -10.37
N ALA A 155 -3.98 -13.43 -9.35
CA ALA A 155 -5.18 -14.24 -9.26
C ALA A 155 -6.47 -13.39 -9.17
N ASP A 156 -6.42 -12.27 -8.41
CA ASP A 156 -7.53 -11.33 -8.32
C ASP A 156 -7.83 -10.64 -9.67
N VAL A 157 -6.78 -10.25 -10.42
CA VAL A 157 -6.91 -9.68 -11.79
C VAL A 157 -7.61 -10.65 -12.71
N LEU A 158 -7.13 -11.90 -12.77
CA LEU A 158 -7.70 -12.93 -13.65
C LEU A 158 -9.13 -13.32 -13.23
N THR A 159 -9.44 -13.27 -11.95
CA THR A 159 -10.80 -13.51 -11.43
C THR A 159 -11.74 -12.35 -11.79
N ALA A 160 -11.30 -11.10 -11.60
CA ALA A 160 -12.09 -9.91 -11.88
C ALA A 160 -12.29 -9.68 -13.39
N TYR A 161 -11.28 -10.01 -14.19
CA TYR A 161 -11.22 -9.77 -15.63
C TYR A 161 -10.81 -11.04 -16.41
N PRO A 162 -11.68 -12.08 -16.45
CA PRO A 162 -11.35 -13.38 -17.04
C PRO A 162 -11.13 -13.35 -18.57
N GLN A 163 -11.28 -12.18 -19.20
CA GLN A 163 -10.95 -11.96 -20.60
C GLN A 163 -9.46 -11.63 -20.83
N ILE A 164 -8.71 -11.31 -19.77
CA ILE A 164 -7.28 -11.07 -19.86
C ILE A 164 -6.57 -12.41 -20.02
N ASP A 165 -5.67 -12.48 -21.01
CA ASP A 165 -4.79 -13.61 -21.18
C ASP A 165 -3.79 -13.67 -20.00
N GLU A 166 -3.65 -14.83 -19.37
CA GLU A 166 -2.74 -15.03 -18.25
C GLU A 166 -1.29 -14.67 -18.61
N GLU A 167 -0.87 -14.89 -19.86
CA GLU A 167 0.48 -14.54 -20.34
C GLU A 167 0.76 -13.01 -20.29
N ARG A 168 -0.28 -12.18 -20.26
CA ARG A 168 -0.15 -10.72 -20.12
C ARG A 168 -0.06 -10.25 -18.67
N VAL A 169 -0.24 -11.14 -17.68
CA VAL A 169 -0.20 -10.80 -16.26
C VAL A 169 1.15 -11.19 -15.66
N HIS A 170 1.94 -10.21 -15.30
CA HIS A 170 3.29 -10.38 -14.77
C HIS A 170 3.32 -10.02 -13.29
N VAL A 171 3.94 -10.85 -12.46
CA VAL A 171 4.09 -10.56 -11.03
C VAL A 171 5.42 -9.84 -10.82
N ILE A 172 5.35 -8.54 -10.49
CA ILE A 172 6.49 -7.73 -10.06
C ILE A 172 6.10 -7.07 -8.74
N HIS A 173 6.76 -7.46 -7.64
CA HIS A 173 6.43 -6.98 -6.30
C HIS A 173 6.76 -5.49 -6.11
N ASN A 174 6.19 -4.87 -5.06
CA ASN A 174 6.70 -3.60 -4.58
C ASN A 174 7.99 -3.81 -3.78
N GLY A 175 8.90 -2.88 -3.86
CA GLY A 175 10.18 -2.94 -3.16
C GLY A 175 10.18 -2.22 -1.82
N ILE A 176 11.33 -2.32 -1.14
CA ILE A 176 11.66 -1.60 0.09
C ILE A 176 13.00 -0.87 -0.08
N ASP A 177 13.07 0.38 0.40
CA ASP A 177 14.34 1.08 0.55
C ASP A 177 15.00 0.67 1.88
N ALA A 178 15.84 -0.34 1.80
CA ALA A 178 16.57 -0.87 2.97
C ALA A 178 17.69 0.07 3.48
N HIS A 179 18.05 1.11 2.73
CA HIS A 179 18.94 2.16 3.20
C HIS A 179 18.22 3.14 4.10
N PHE A 180 16.98 3.47 3.78
CA PHE A 180 16.14 4.30 4.63
C PHE A 180 15.52 3.48 5.76
N TYR A 181 14.86 2.36 5.46
CA TYR A 181 14.24 1.49 6.47
C TYR A 181 15.28 0.53 7.04
N HIS A 182 15.77 0.86 8.21
CA HIS A 182 16.66 0.04 9.04
C HIS A 182 16.37 0.33 10.50
N ARG A 183 16.85 -0.52 11.39
CA ARG A 183 16.68 -0.32 12.83
C ARG A 183 17.28 1.02 13.26
N ASP A 184 16.45 1.88 13.83
CA ASP A 184 16.84 3.17 14.42
C ASP A 184 17.05 3.00 15.93
N PRO A 185 18.26 3.23 16.49
CA PRO A 185 18.50 3.03 17.92
C PRO A 185 17.95 4.15 18.82
N ARG A 186 17.48 5.27 18.23
CA ARG A 186 16.94 6.41 18.98
C ARG A 186 15.55 6.10 19.52
N THR A 187 15.16 6.74 20.64
CA THR A 187 13.86 6.57 21.31
C THR A 187 13.11 7.87 21.53
N ASP A 188 13.68 9.00 21.11
CA ASP A 188 13.13 10.34 21.35
C ASP A 188 11.69 10.51 20.84
N VAL A 189 11.39 9.97 19.64
CA VAL A 189 10.03 9.96 19.11
C VAL A 189 9.13 9.02 19.89
N VAL A 190 9.61 7.82 20.23
CA VAL A 190 8.87 6.82 21.03
C VAL A 190 8.37 7.45 22.34
N GLU A 191 9.27 8.12 23.06
CA GLU A 191 8.97 8.79 24.31
C GLU A 191 8.04 10.00 24.11
N SER A 192 8.28 10.81 23.06
CA SER A 192 7.52 12.04 22.81
C SER A 192 6.04 11.81 22.48
N ILE A 193 5.70 10.64 21.92
CA ILE A 193 4.30 10.28 21.62
C ILE A 193 3.63 9.52 22.78
N GLY A 194 4.31 9.38 23.92
CA GLY A 194 3.76 8.83 25.15
C GLY A 194 3.89 7.30 25.30
N ILE A 195 4.74 6.65 24.50
CA ILE A 195 5.07 5.24 24.69
C ILE A 195 6.07 5.11 25.84
N ASP A 196 5.79 4.22 26.79
CA ASP A 196 6.75 3.85 27.83
C ASP A 196 7.79 2.87 27.25
N PRO A 197 9.07 3.27 27.09
CA PRO A 197 10.09 2.44 26.47
C PRO A 197 10.48 1.20 27.31
N LEU A 198 10.06 1.15 28.57
CA LEU A 198 10.31 0.00 29.48
C LEU A 198 9.25 -1.10 29.33
N ARG A 199 8.15 -0.83 28.65
CA ARG A 199 7.07 -1.79 28.39
C ARG A 199 7.07 -2.19 26.93
N PRO A 200 6.85 -3.48 26.59
CA PRO A 200 6.68 -3.89 25.22
C PRO A 200 5.45 -3.21 24.61
N TYR A 201 5.50 -2.91 23.31
CA TYR A 201 4.35 -2.42 22.57
C TYR A 201 4.22 -3.07 21.21
N VAL A 202 2.99 -3.12 20.72
CA VAL A 202 2.67 -3.47 19.34
C VAL A 202 2.24 -2.22 18.59
N ALA A 203 2.60 -2.12 17.33
CA ALA A 203 2.33 -0.95 16.51
C ALA A 203 1.45 -1.28 15.30
N PHE A 204 0.51 -0.41 14.99
CA PHE A 204 -0.21 -0.34 13.73
C PHE A 204 0.15 0.97 13.02
N VAL A 205 0.37 0.91 11.71
CA VAL A 205 0.64 2.10 10.87
C VAL A 205 -0.26 2.06 9.65
N GLY A 206 -1.06 3.09 9.46
CA GLY A 206 -1.90 3.20 8.27
C GLY A 206 -3.13 4.09 8.46
N ARG A 207 -3.88 4.29 7.38
CA ARG A 207 -5.17 4.99 7.44
C ARG A 207 -6.24 4.08 8.05
N ILE A 208 -7.24 4.67 8.67
CA ILE A 208 -8.42 3.95 9.14
C ILE A 208 -9.34 3.70 7.94
N THR A 209 -9.22 2.53 7.35
CA THR A 209 -10.04 2.09 6.22
C THR A 209 -10.66 0.72 6.53
N ARG A 210 -11.76 0.37 5.88
CA ARG A 210 -12.34 -0.98 6.03
C ARG A 210 -11.33 -2.05 5.63
N GLN A 211 -10.53 -1.76 4.61
CA GLN A 211 -9.46 -2.64 4.12
C GLN A 211 -8.44 -2.99 5.20
N LYS A 212 -8.04 -2.02 6.03
CA LYS A 212 -6.96 -2.18 7.02
C LYS A 212 -7.37 -2.91 8.30
N GLY A 213 -8.66 -3.16 8.49
CA GLY A 213 -9.17 -4.00 9.57
C GLY A 213 -8.92 -3.48 10.99
N VAL A 214 -8.75 -2.16 11.17
CA VAL A 214 -8.51 -1.54 12.49
C VAL A 214 -9.53 -1.96 13.55
N PRO A 215 -10.85 -2.07 13.26
CA PRO A 215 -11.81 -2.58 14.24
C PRO A 215 -11.48 -3.98 14.78
N HIS A 216 -10.93 -4.88 13.94
CA HIS A 216 -10.52 -6.21 14.39
C HIS A 216 -9.32 -6.14 15.35
N LEU A 217 -8.34 -5.27 15.06
CA LEU A 217 -7.22 -5.04 15.97
C LEU A 217 -7.70 -4.55 17.35
N LEU A 218 -8.61 -3.57 17.37
CA LEU A 218 -9.13 -2.99 18.61
C LEU A 218 -9.92 -4.00 19.43
N ARG A 219 -10.72 -4.88 18.79
CA ARG A 219 -11.41 -5.97 19.48
C ARG A 219 -10.45 -7.04 19.99
N ALA A 220 -9.43 -7.41 19.21
CA ALA A 220 -8.37 -8.33 19.63
C ALA A 220 -7.56 -7.75 20.79
N GLY A 221 -7.30 -6.44 20.78
CA GLY A 221 -6.55 -5.70 21.80
C GLY A 221 -7.09 -5.84 23.23
N GLN A 222 -8.39 -6.11 23.38
CA GLN A 222 -9.00 -6.41 24.70
C GLN A 222 -8.46 -7.71 25.31
N ARG A 223 -7.87 -8.60 24.51
CA ARG A 223 -7.33 -9.91 24.92
C ARG A 223 -5.81 -9.95 24.90
N PHE A 224 -5.14 -8.83 24.57
CA PHE A 224 -3.69 -8.75 24.67
C PHE A 224 -3.26 -8.76 26.14
N ASP A 225 -2.06 -9.26 26.36
CA ASP A 225 -1.42 -9.21 27.68
C ASP A 225 -1.50 -7.77 28.24
N PRO A 226 -1.89 -7.58 29.51
CA PRO A 226 -2.04 -6.25 30.11
C PRO A 226 -0.75 -5.42 30.09
N ASP A 227 0.43 -6.06 30.06
CA ASP A 227 1.71 -5.36 30.09
C ASP A 227 2.10 -4.78 28.71
N VAL A 228 1.49 -5.26 27.60
CA VAL A 228 1.78 -4.75 26.26
C VAL A 228 1.01 -3.46 25.97
N GLN A 229 1.69 -2.45 25.45
CA GLN A 229 1.06 -1.22 24.97
C GLN A 229 0.59 -1.41 23.51
N ILE A 230 -0.47 -0.71 23.13
CA ILE A 230 -1.04 -0.72 21.77
C ILE A 230 -0.87 0.67 21.18
N VAL A 231 -0.10 0.79 20.11
CA VAL A 231 0.22 2.05 19.45
C VAL A 231 -0.43 2.08 18.08
N LEU A 232 -1.32 3.04 17.87
CA LEU A 232 -1.99 3.26 16.60
C LEU A 232 -1.45 4.56 15.98
N LEU A 233 -0.59 4.44 14.98
CA LEU A 233 -0.24 5.55 14.08
C LEU A 233 -1.28 5.54 12.95
N ALA A 234 -2.45 6.08 13.26
CA ALA A 234 -3.65 5.93 12.46
C ALA A 234 -4.06 7.28 11.86
N GLY A 235 -3.86 7.44 10.57
CA GLY A 235 -4.34 8.61 9.84
C GLY A 235 -5.86 8.70 9.76
N ALA A 236 -6.38 9.67 9.01
CA ALA A 236 -7.81 9.92 8.87
C ALA A 236 -8.60 8.67 8.46
N ALA A 237 -9.83 8.59 8.93
CA ALA A 237 -10.79 7.57 8.51
C ALA A 237 -11.38 7.92 7.13
N ASP A 238 -11.66 6.89 6.33
CA ASP A 238 -12.20 7.05 4.97
C ASP A 238 -13.64 7.60 4.97
N THR A 239 -14.45 7.29 6.00
CA THR A 239 -15.83 7.77 6.14
C THR A 239 -16.14 8.19 7.58
N PRO A 240 -17.14 9.09 7.79
CA PRO A 240 -17.57 9.48 9.13
C PRO A 240 -18.07 8.28 9.97
N GLU A 241 -18.77 7.33 9.36
CA GLU A 241 -19.31 6.15 10.04
C GLU A 241 -18.17 5.25 10.56
N LEU A 242 -17.15 5.01 9.73
CA LEU A 242 -15.99 4.24 10.13
C LEU A 242 -15.18 4.96 11.22
N LYS A 243 -15.13 6.30 11.15
CA LYS A 243 -14.52 7.10 12.21
C LYS A 243 -15.24 6.89 13.53
N ALA A 244 -16.56 7.04 13.55
CA ALA A 244 -17.37 6.87 14.76
C ALA A 244 -17.21 5.44 15.35
N GLU A 245 -17.32 4.40 14.52
CA GLU A 245 -17.09 3.01 14.95
C GLU A 245 -15.70 2.84 15.60
N THR A 246 -14.68 3.41 14.97
CA THR A 246 -13.30 3.27 15.46
C THR A 246 -13.08 4.06 16.73
N ASP A 247 -13.60 5.28 16.85
CA ASP A 247 -13.52 6.11 18.04
C ASP A 247 -14.20 5.41 19.25
N ASP A 248 -15.36 4.81 19.05
CA ASP A 248 -16.06 4.03 20.09
C ASP A 248 -15.25 2.83 20.57
N LEU A 249 -14.64 2.09 19.63
CA LEU A 249 -13.77 0.95 19.96
C LEU A 249 -12.49 1.38 20.67
N ILE A 250 -11.89 2.49 20.29
CA ILE A 250 -10.72 3.07 20.99
C ILE A 250 -11.10 3.47 22.41
N ALA A 251 -12.22 4.19 22.59
CA ALA A 251 -12.69 4.60 23.90
C ALA A 251 -12.99 3.38 24.81
N ALA A 252 -13.64 2.35 24.25
CA ALA A 252 -13.90 1.10 24.98
C ALA A 252 -12.60 0.38 25.38
N LEU A 253 -11.60 0.35 24.49
CA LEU A 253 -10.31 -0.27 24.77
C LEU A 253 -9.53 0.51 25.84
N GLN A 254 -9.50 1.85 25.76
CA GLN A 254 -8.87 2.74 26.76
C GLN A 254 -9.56 2.69 28.12
N GLY A 255 -10.87 2.42 28.14
CA GLY A 255 -11.61 2.19 29.38
C GLY A 255 -11.33 0.83 30.01
N ALA A 256 -10.91 -0.16 29.23
CA ALA A 256 -10.65 -1.53 29.68
C ALA A 256 -9.18 -1.79 30.07
N ARG A 257 -8.24 -1.01 29.52
CA ARG A 257 -6.79 -1.16 29.77
C ARG A 257 -6.05 0.15 29.60
N ASP A 258 -4.91 0.28 30.24
CA ASP A 258 -3.94 1.35 30.00
C ASP A 258 -3.03 1.06 28.78
N GLY A 259 -2.16 2.01 28.44
CA GLY A 259 -1.16 1.85 27.38
C GLY A 259 -1.75 1.79 25.97
N VAL A 260 -2.91 2.38 25.73
CA VAL A 260 -3.50 2.55 24.38
C VAL A 260 -3.22 3.95 23.87
N ILE A 261 -2.29 4.06 22.93
CA ILE A 261 -1.76 5.32 22.40
C ILE A 261 -2.25 5.47 20.97
N VAL A 262 -2.90 6.60 20.67
CA VAL A 262 -3.42 6.91 19.33
C VAL A 262 -2.81 8.21 18.84
N VAL A 263 -2.11 8.14 17.71
CA VAL A 263 -1.54 9.31 17.03
C VAL A 263 -2.30 9.47 15.72
N SER A 264 -3.14 10.50 15.64
CA SER A 264 -3.98 10.76 14.47
C SER A 264 -3.29 11.64 13.42
N GLU A 265 -2.19 12.27 13.79
CA GLU A 265 -1.40 13.08 12.87
C GLU A 265 -0.49 12.18 12.02
N MET A 266 -0.28 12.60 10.76
CA MET A 266 0.67 11.90 9.90
C MET A 266 2.09 12.21 10.36
N LEU A 267 2.76 11.23 10.95
CA LEU A 267 4.15 11.37 11.35
C LEU A 267 5.08 11.33 10.13
N PRO A 268 6.23 12.05 10.20
CA PRO A 268 7.31 11.88 9.23
C PRO A 268 7.78 10.41 9.15
N ARG A 269 8.24 9.99 7.97
CA ARG A 269 8.69 8.59 7.75
C ARG A 269 9.80 8.17 8.71
N GLU A 270 10.71 9.09 9.08
CA GLU A 270 11.77 8.87 10.06
C GLU A 270 11.20 8.53 11.45
N SER A 271 10.13 9.22 11.84
CA SER A 271 9.44 8.97 13.10
C SER A 271 8.73 7.62 13.10
N VAL A 272 8.07 7.27 11.99
CA VAL A 272 7.44 5.95 11.82
C VAL A 272 8.50 4.84 11.89
N ARG A 273 9.65 5.02 11.22
CA ARG A 273 10.77 4.08 11.26
C ARG A 273 11.25 3.85 12.68
N GLN A 274 11.40 4.92 13.49
CA GLN A 274 11.82 4.80 14.88
C GLN A 274 10.78 4.02 15.71
N VAL A 275 9.49 4.32 15.56
CA VAL A 275 8.42 3.58 16.25
C VAL A 275 8.43 2.11 15.84
N LEU A 276 8.55 1.80 14.55
CA LEU A 276 8.65 0.41 14.08
C LEU A 276 9.87 -0.29 14.70
N SER A 277 11.03 0.36 14.76
CA SER A 277 12.30 -0.24 15.22
C SER A 277 12.29 -0.71 16.67
N HIS A 278 11.40 -0.18 17.49
CA HIS A 278 11.30 -0.52 18.92
C HIS A 278 10.02 -1.31 19.27
N ALA A 279 9.13 -1.54 18.31
CA ALA A 279 7.94 -2.34 18.52
C ALA A 279 8.28 -3.82 18.70
N LEU A 280 7.61 -4.48 19.65
CA LEU A 280 7.65 -5.94 19.81
C LEU A 280 7.16 -6.63 18.54
N ALA A 281 6.08 -6.08 17.95
CA ALA A 281 5.56 -6.51 16.67
C ALA A 281 4.79 -5.38 15.97
N PHE A 282 4.82 -5.40 14.66
CA PHE A 282 3.90 -4.65 13.79
C PHE A 282 2.65 -5.49 13.51
N LEU A 283 1.47 -4.87 13.60
CA LEU A 283 0.20 -5.55 13.38
C LEU A 283 -0.43 -5.12 12.06
N CYS A 284 -0.71 -6.09 11.19
CA CYS A 284 -1.37 -5.87 9.90
C CYS A 284 -2.66 -6.70 9.80
N PRO A 285 -3.77 -6.26 10.43
CA PRO A 285 -5.03 -7.01 10.46
C PRO A 285 -5.89 -6.79 9.21
N SER A 286 -5.27 -6.50 8.07
CA SER A 286 -5.96 -6.18 6.82
C SER A 286 -6.91 -7.29 6.37
N VAL A 287 -8.10 -6.92 5.90
CA VAL A 287 -9.07 -7.86 5.31
C VAL A 287 -8.87 -8.03 3.80
N TYR A 288 -8.15 -7.10 3.20
CA TYR A 288 -7.69 -7.12 1.83
C TYR A 288 -6.35 -6.38 1.75
N GLU A 289 -5.32 -6.99 1.18
CA GLU A 289 -4.00 -6.39 1.07
C GLU A 289 -3.29 -6.86 -0.21
N PRO A 290 -3.14 -6.00 -1.20
CA PRO A 290 -2.48 -6.34 -2.47
C PRO A 290 -1.07 -6.90 -2.31
N LEU A 291 -0.25 -6.30 -1.45
CA LEU A 291 1.07 -6.81 -1.06
C LEU A 291 1.36 -6.55 0.42
N GLY A 292 1.19 -5.30 0.87
CA GLY A 292 1.49 -4.90 2.26
C GLY A 292 2.88 -4.28 2.42
N ILE A 293 3.13 -3.13 1.79
CA ILE A 293 4.42 -2.42 1.86
C ILE A 293 4.82 -2.14 3.32
N VAL A 294 3.86 -1.81 4.20
CA VAL A 294 4.17 -1.52 5.61
C VAL A 294 4.72 -2.76 6.35
N ASN A 295 4.35 -3.98 5.93
CA ASN A 295 5.00 -5.20 6.45
C ASN A 295 6.48 -5.22 6.06
N LEU A 296 6.82 -4.83 4.82
CA LEU A 296 8.23 -4.71 4.39
C LEU A 296 8.98 -3.64 5.18
N GLU A 297 8.34 -2.50 5.45
CA GLU A 297 8.92 -1.42 6.28
C GLU A 297 9.22 -1.91 7.70
N ALA A 298 8.29 -2.62 8.33
CA ALA A 298 8.48 -3.22 9.66
C ALA A 298 9.59 -4.28 9.65
N MET A 299 9.57 -5.20 8.68
CA MET A 299 10.60 -6.22 8.52
C MET A 299 11.98 -5.61 8.29
N ALA A 300 12.08 -4.55 7.47
CA ALA A 300 13.34 -3.84 7.23
C ALA A 300 13.87 -3.15 8.51
N CYS A 301 12.99 -2.77 9.44
CA CYS A 301 13.33 -2.26 10.77
C CYS A 301 13.63 -3.35 11.81
N GLU A 302 13.72 -4.63 11.41
CA GLU A 302 13.93 -5.79 12.29
C GLU A 302 12.77 -6.02 13.28
N THR A 303 11.56 -5.65 12.89
CA THR A 303 10.35 -5.80 13.70
C THR A 303 9.58 -7.04 13.27
N ALA A 304 9.21 -7.89 14.23
CA ALA A 304 8.33 -9.02 13.95
C ALA A 304 6.98 -8.53 13.37
N VAL A 305 6.39 -9.29 12.48
CA VAL A 305 5.08 -8.96 11.88
C VAL A 305 4.05 -9.99 12.35
N VAL A 306 2.89 -9.52 12.82
CA VAL A 306 1.70 -10.35 13.01
C VAL A 306 0.62 -9.83 12.06
N ALA A 307 0.28 -10.62 11.07
CA ALA A 307 -0.57 -10.17 9.97
C ALA A 307 -1.65 -11.18 9.58
N SER A 308 -2.71 -10.71 8.96
CA SER A 308 -3.70 -11.58 8.32
C SER A 308 -3.10 -12.30 7.11
N ALA A 309 -3.50 -13.55 6.91
CA ALA A 309 -3.09 -14.35 5.73
C ALA A 309 -3.99 -14.04 4.53
N VAL A 310 -3.94 -12.79 4.00
CA VAL A 310 -4.75 -12.36 2.86
C VAL A 310 -3.91 -11.73 1.75
N GLY A 311 -4.38 -11.86 0.51
CA GLY A 311 -3.76 -11.23 -0.67
C GLY A 311 -2.28 -11.54 -0.81
N GLY A 312 -1.44 -10.51 -0.93
CA GLY A 312 0.01 -10.64 -1.06
C GLY A 312 0.78 -10.77 0.27
N ILE A 313 0.14 -10.65 1.44
CA ILE A 313 0.84 -10.73 2.74
C ILE A 313 1.63 -12.04 2.89
N PRO A 314 1.11 -13.24 2.53
CA PRO A 314 1.87 -14.48 2.64
C PRO A 314 3.10 -14.57 1.71
N GLU A 315 3.21 -13.69 0.72
CA GLU A 315 4.39 -13.60 -0.14
C GLU A 315 5.50 -12.76 0.52
N VAL A 316 5.11 -11.79 1.33
CA VAL A 316 6.00 -10.93 2.11
C VAL A 316 6.45 -11.64 3.38
N VAL A 317 5.50 -12.08 4.20
CA VAL A 317 5.73 -12.67 5.52
C VAL A 317 5.71 -14.20 5.40
N ALA A 318 6.82 -14.85 5.74
CA ALA A 318 6.89 -16.30 5.87
C ALA A 318 6.45 -16.70 7.31
N ASP A 319 5.32 -17.44 7.40
CA ASP A 319 4.72 -17.80 8.69
C ASP A 319 5.67 -18.64 9.54
N GLY A 320 5.86 -18.25 10.80
CA GLY A 320 6.77 -18.87 11.76
C GLY A 320 8.25 -18.62 11.52
N GLU A 321 8.63 -17.98 10.40
CA GLU A 321 10.02 -17.70 10.03
C GLU A 321 10.37 -16.19 10.10
N THR A 322 9.51 -15.32 9.54
CA THR A 322 9.74 -13.86 9.48
C THR A 322 8.60 -13.06 10.07
N GLY A 323 7.59 -13.74 10.57
CA GLY A 323 6.40 -13.19 11.22
C GLY A 323 5.40 -14.30 11.49
N LEU A 324 4.22 -13.93 11.99
CA LEU A 324 3.13 -14.86 12.29
C LEU A 324 1.90 -14.46 11.47
N LEU A 325 1.35 -15.43 10.74
CA LEU A 325 0.15 -15.23 9.94
C LEU A 325 -1.09 -15.75 10.65
N VAL A 326 -2.19 -15.02 10.51
CA VAL A 326 -3.49 -15.35 11.08
C VAL A 326 -4.51 -15.50 9.95
N PRO A 327 -5.13 -16.68 9.75
CA PRO A 327 -6.16 -16.87 8.74
C PRO A 327 -7.35 -15.91 8.97
N TYR A 328 -7.76 -15.21 7.92
CA TYR A 328 -8.93 -14.34 7.94
C TYR A 328 -10.08 -14.95 7.15
N SER A 329 -11.28 -14.91 7.72
CA SER A 329 -12.52 -15.25 7.03
C SER A 329 -13.60 -14.22 7.40
N PRO A 330 -14.28 -13.60 6.42
CA PRO A 330 -15.39 -12.68 6.69
C PRO A 330 -16.53 -13.32 7.49
N GLY A 331 -16.71 -14.63 7.39
CA GLY A 331 -17.74 -15.38 8.12
C GLY A 331 -17.37 -15.74 9.56
N ASP A 332 -16.12 -15.55 9.98
CA ASP A 332 -15.64 -15.92 11.33
C ASP A 332 -14.58 -14.93 11.85
N THR A 333 -14.99 -13.68 11.98
CA THR A 333 -14.09 -12.60 12.43
C THR A 333 -13.73 -12.74 13.91
N ALA A 334 -14.60 -13.35 14.72
CA ALA A 334 -14.32 -13.58 16.16
C ALA A 334 -13.13 -14.53 16.35
N ARG A 335 -13.01 -15.56 15.50
CA ARG A 335 -11.87 -16.46 15.48
C ARG A 335 -10.60 -15.70 15.08
N PHE A 336 -10.65 -14.92 14.02
CA PHE A 336 -9.52 -14.10 13.57
C PHE A 336 -9.01 -13.19 14.70
N GLU A 337 -9.92 -12.44 15.38
CA GLU A 337 -9.58 -11.56 16.48
C GLU A 337 -8.96 -12.32 17.68
N SER A 338 -9.46 -13.54 17.96
CA SER A 338 -8.92 -14.40 19.02
C SER A 338 -7.52 -14.93 18.67
N GLU A 339 -7.32 -15.38 17.44
CA GLU A 339 -6.04 -15.89 16.96
C GLU A 339 -5.01 -14.75 16.86
N LEU A 340 -5.41 -13.54 16.41
CA LEU A 340 -4.55 -12.37 16.41
C LEU A 340 -4.03 -12.05 17.81
N ALA A 341 -4.92 -12.08 18.81
CA ALA A 341 -4.53 -11.88 20.20
C ALA A 341 -3.59 -12.99 20.70
N ALA A 342 -3.86 -14.24 20.34
CA ALA A 342 -3.00 -15.37 20.74
C ALA A 342 -1.57 -15.22 20.18
N ARG A 343 -1.42 -14.79 18.91
CA ARG A 343 -0.10 -14.56 18.29
C ARG A 343 0.65 -13.39 18.92
N VAL A 344 -0.03 -12.29 19.24
CA VAL A 344 0.60 -11.19 19.98
C VAL A 344 1.07 -11.66 21.36
N ASN A 345 0.23 -12.36 22.11
CA ASN A 345 0.57 -12.87 23.45
C ASN A 345 1.68 -13.95 23.40
N GLU A 346 1.83 -14.67 22.31
CA GLU A 346 2.96 -15.59 22.07
C GLU A 346 4.29 -14.80 22.04
N LEU A 347 4.34 -13.69 21.31
CA LEU A 347 5.53 -12.83 21.22
C LEU A 347 5.82 -12.10 22.54
N VAL A 348 4.80 -11.71 23.28
CA VAL A 348 4.97 -11.11 24.63
C VAL A 348 5.64 -12.08 25.58
N ARG A 349 5.24 -13.37 25.53
CA ARG A 349 5.82 -14.43 26.39
C ARG A 349 7.25 -14.84 25.98
N ASP A 350 7.58 -14.72 24.68
CA ASP A 350 8.93 -14.99 24.16
C ASP A 350 9.44 -13.81 23.30
N PRO A 351 9.92 -12.71 23.91
CA PRO A 351 10.50 -11.58 23.19
C PRO A 351 11.75 -11.97 22.37
N GLY A 352 12.44 -13.06 22.75
CA GLY A 352 13.55 -13.63 21.99
C GLY A 352 13.07 -14.19 20.65
N PHE A 353 11.89 -14.82 20.62
CA PHE A 353 11.28 -15.29 19.38
C PHE A 353 10.86 -14.11 18.49
N ALA A 354 10.22 -13.07 19.04
CA ALA A 354 9.89 -11.86 18.29
C ALA A 354 11.13 -11.26 17.62
N ARG A 355 12.26 -11.14 18.35
CA ARG A 355 13.52 -10.64 17.79
C ARG A 355 14.04 -11.52 16.65
N ARG A 356 14.05 -12.85 16.81
CA ARG A 356 14.48 -13.76 15.72
C ARG A 356 13.63 -13.59 14.46
N LEU A 357 12.30 -13.46 14.60
CA LEU A 357 11.39 -13.19 13.48
C LEU A 357 11.72 -11.86 12.79
N GLY A 358 11.98 -10.80 13.56
CA GLY A 358 12.34 -9.49 13.01
C GLY A 358 13.68 -9.51 12.26
N GLU A 359 14.72 -10.12 12.84
CA GLU A 359 16.04 -10.28 12.20
C GLU A 359 15.94 -11.07 10.89
N ALA A 360 15.22 -12.21 10.88
CA ALA A 360 14.96 -13.00 9.69
C ALA A 360 14.11 -12.23 8.67
N GLY A 361 13.15 -11.43 9.16
CA GLY A 361 12.31 -10.54 8.37
C GLY A 361 13.15 -9.55 7.57
N ARG A 362 14.11 -8.88 8.20
CA ARG A 362 15.01 -7.97 7.51
C ARG A 362 15.84 -8.66 6.42
N VAL A 363 16.41 -9.82 6.72
CA VAL A 363 17.17 -10.59 5.72
C VAL A 363 16.31 -10.89 4.50
N ARG A 364 15.07 -11.32 4.70
CA ARG A 364 14.13 -11.60 3.62
C ARG A 364 13.74 -10.33 2.84
N ALA A 365 13.41 -9.24 3.54
CA ALA A 365 13.00 -7.97 2.91
C ALA A 365 14.10 -7.44 1.98
N VAL A 366 15.33 -7.37 2.46
CA VAL A 366 16.49 -6.90 1.69
C VAL A 366 16.82 -7.82 0.52
N ALA A 367 16.73 -9.14 0.70
CA ALA A 367 17.14 -10.09 -0.33
C ALA A 367 16.11 -10.28 -1.47
N ARG A 368 14.81 -10.03 -1.21
CA ARG A 368 13.73 -10.36 -2.16
C ARG A 368 12.95 -9.16 -2.69
N PHE A 369 13.03 -8.02 -1.98
CA PHE A 369 12.22 -6.85 -2.29
C PHE A 369 13.08 -5.61 -2.51
N ASP A 370 14.28 -5.79 -3.05
CA ASP A 370 15.19 -4.71 -3.42
C ASP A 370 14.69 -3.98 -4.66
N TRP A 371 14.57 -2.65 -4.58
CA TRP A 371 14.05 -1.82 -5.66
C TRP A 371 14.88 -1.87 -6.94
N ALA A 372 16.20 -1.99 -6.85
CA ALA A 372 17.04 -2.04 -8.04
C ALA A 372 16.77 -3.31 -8.88
N SER A 373 16.57 -4.44 -8.21
CA SER A 373 16.18 -5.71 -8.85
C SER A 373 14.80 -5.60 -9.51
N LEU A 374 13.81 -5.06 -8.79
CA LEU A 374 12.43 -4.94 -9.27
C LEU A 374 12.29 -3.92 -10.43
N ALA A 375 13.07 -2.84 -10.40
CA ALA A 375 13.15 -1.92 -11.52
C ALA A 375 13.77 -2.58 -12.75
N SER A 376 14.79 -3.44 -12.58
CA SER A 376 15.37 -4.22 -13.68
C SER A 376 14.35 -5.18 -14.29
N GLU A 377 13.60 -5.92 -13.47
CA GLU A 377 12.51 -6.79 -13.94
C GLU A 377 11.46 -6.00 -14.73
N THR A 378 11.12 -4.80 -14.26
CA THR A 378 10.18 -3.90 -14.95
C THR A 378 10.72 -3.45 -16.31
N VAL A 379 12.03 -3.12 -16.39
CA VAL A 379 12.67 -2.75 -17.65
C VAL A 379 12.72 -3.93 -18.62
N ASP A 380 12.96 -5.14 -18.14
CA ASP A 380 12.97 -6.33 -18.99
C ASP A 380 11.58 -6.63 -19.56
N LEU A 381 10.52 -6.41 -18.77
CA LEU A 381 9.14 -6.46 -19.28
C LEU A 381 8.92 -5.40 -20.37
N TYR A 382 9.32 -4.13 -20.15
CA TYR A 382 9.17 -3.09 -21.16
C TYR A 382 9.87 -3.44 -22.47
N ARG A 383 11.09 -3.97 -22.39
CA ARG A 383 11.84 -4.39 -23.58
C ARG A 383 11.18 -5.53 -24.36
N SER A 384 10.45 -6.39 -23.67
CA SER A 384 9.74 -7.50 -24.31
C SER A 384 8.51 -7.07 -25.11
N LEU A 385 8.02 -5.83 -24.88
CA LEU A 385 6.86 -5.27 -25.56
C LEU A 385 7.21 -4.35 -26.74
N LEU A 386 8.49 -4.00 -26.90
CA LEU A 386 9.01 -3.17 -27.98
C LEU A 386 9.65 -4.03 -29.09
#